data_9521969604d56553b20f9fe436f0eac3
#
_entry.id   9521969604d56553b20f9fe436f0eac3
#
_cell.length_a   1.000
_cell.length_b   1.000
_cell.length_c   1.000
_cell.angle_alpha   90.00
_cell.angle_beta   90.00
_cell.angle_gamma   90.00
#
_symmetry.space_group_name_H-M   'P 1'
#
loop_
_entity.id
_entity.type
_entity.pdbx_description
1 polymer ?
#
loop_
_entity_poly.entity_id
_entity_poly.type
_entity_poly.pdbx_seq_one_letter_code
_entity_poly.pdbx_strand_id
1 'polypeptide(L)'
;IKKNALEQSLEIVRNRIDELGTKEPTIIAQGSDRILVELPGLKDPAYIKSLLGKTAKLTFRFLAINEKEQFGVDILKSNTDPSRTYKVEKKIIISGENLIDAQPGFDQINNSSVVNFKLDTFGAKKFGFITKKNIGRNLAIVIDNEVVSAPVIRDAITTGNGQISGNFTVQEANDLSILLRSEMFVGRSNPSNFARFLAWSIASSKAGKFKNGLTLSALTVTGFPSKLNALS
;
A
#
# COMPACT_ATOMS: atom_id res chain seq x y z
N ILE A 1 -15.51 -13.70 -11.38
CA ILE A 1 -14.69 -13.27 -10.22
C ILE A 1 -13.20 -13.30 -10.59
N LYS A 2 -12.64 -14.40 -11.14
CA LYS A 2 -11.21 -14.51 -11.48
C LYS A 2 -10.78 -13.51 -12.57
N LYS A 3 -11.59 -13.31 -13.62
CA LYS A 3 -11.29 -12.38 -14.71
C LYS A 3 -11.16 -10.94 -14.20
N ASN A 4 -12.08 -10.48 -13.37
CA ASN A 4 -12.05 -9.14 -12.79
C ASN A 4 -10.81 -8.92 -11.89
N ALA A 5 -10.37 -9.94 -11.14
CA ALA A 5 -9.18 -9.85 -10.31
C ALA A 5 -7.89 -9.71 -11.16
N LEU A 6 -7.81 -10.42 -12.29
CA LEU A 6 -6.68 -10.30 -13.21
C LEU A 6 -6.66 -8.93 -13.90
N GLU A 7 -7.79 -8.42 -14.35
CA GLU A 7 -7.91 -7.09 -14.96
C GLU A 7 -7.49 -5.98 -13.98
N GLN A 8 -7.94 -6.06 -12.72
CA GLN A 8 -7.52 -5.13 -11.67
C GLN A 8 -6.02 -5.21 -11.38
N SER A 9 -5.48 -6.43 -11.34
CA SER A 9 -4.04 -6.62 -11.12
C SER A 9 -3.20 -6.08 -12.27
N LEU A 10 -3.68 -6.19 -13.51
CA LEU A 10 -3.05 -5.58 -14.69
C LEU A 10 -2.98 -4.07 -14.56
N GLU A 11 -4.09 -3.45 -14.15
CA GLU A 11 -4.17 -1.99 -13.97
C GLU A 11 -3.22 -1.50 -12.88
N ILE A 12 -3.15 -2.20 -11.73
CA ILE A 12 -2.21 -1.86 -10.68
C ILE A 12 -0.76 -1.98 -11.15
N VAL A 13 -0.41 -3.08 -11.80
CA VAL A 13 0.94 -3.31 -12.33
C VAL A 13 1.29 -2.22 -13.33
N ARG A 14 0.37 -1.87 -14.25
CA ARG A 14 0.57 -0.80 -15.22
C ARG A 14 0.84 0.52 -14.54
N ASN A 15 -0.02 0.94 -13.60
CA ASN A 15 0.14 2.20 -12.88
C ASN A 15 1.47 2.28 -12.14
N ARG A 16 1.91 1.19 -11.48
CA ARG A 16 3.22 1.16 -10.81
C ARG A 16 4.39 1.29 -11.77
N ILE A 17 4.29 0.69 -12.94
CA ILE A 17 5.34 0.73 -13.96
C ILE A 17 5.38 2.11 -14.64
N ASP A 18 4.22 2.71 -14.92
CA ASP A 18 4.12 4.05 -15.49
C ASP A 18 4.72 5.10 -14.54
N GLU A 19 4.46 4.97 -13.24
CA GLU A 19 5.05 5.83 -12.20
C GLU A 19 6.58 5.72 -12.07
N LEU A 20 7.15 4.58 -12.49
CA LEU A 20 8.60 4.38 -12.54
C LEU A 20 9.26 5.04 -13.76
N GLY A 21 8.46 5.57 -14.69
CA GLY A 21 8.97 6.23 -15.89
C GLY A 21 9.69 5.29 -16.85
N THR A 22 9.34 4.01 -16.87
CA THR A 22 9.91 3.03 -17.79
C THR A 22 9.46 3.30 -19.22
N LYS A 23 10.40 3.19 -20.19
CA LYS A 23 10.07 3.41 -21.59
C LYS A 23 9.43 2.15 -22.19
N GLU A 24 8.27 2.33 -22.82
CA GLU A 24 7.56 1.32 -23.61
C GLU A 24 7.43 -0.06 -22.94
N PRO A 25 6.81 -0.15 -21.74
CA PRO A 25 6.62 -1.43 -21.06
C PRO A 25 5.60 -2.29 -21.84
N THR A 26 5.87 -3.60 -21.96
CA THR A 26 4.86 -4.56 -22.43
C THR A 26 4.21 -5.22 -21.21
N ILE A 27 2.91 -5.04 -21.03
CA ILE A 27 2.16 -5.62 -19.90
C ILE A 27 0.91 -6.30 -20.46
N ILE A 28 0.92 -7.64 -20.45
CA ILE A 28 -0.17 -8.45 -21.02
C ILE A 28 -0.61 -9.56 -20.07
N ALA A 29 -1.91 -9.87 -20.11
CA ALA A 29 -2.44 -11.08 -19.48
C ALA A 29 -2.02 -12.31 -20.28
N GLN A 30 -1.47 -13.30 -19.59
CA GLN A 30 -1.13 -14.59 -20.18
C GLN A 30 -1.96 -15.69 -19.51
N GLY A 31 -2.96 -16.17 -20.25
CA GLY A 31 -3.94 -17.11 -19.70
C GLY A 31 -4.92 -16.43 -18.73
N SER A 32 -5.39 -17.17 -17.73
CA SER A 32 -6.40 -16.70 -16.76
C SER A 32 -5.79 -16.23 -15.41
N ASP A 33 -4.47 -16.36 -15.26
CA ASP A 33 -3.82 -16.30 -13.94
C ASP A 33 -2.40 -15.72 -13.95
N ARG A 34 -1.92 -15.22 -15.09
CA ARG A 34 -0.56 -14.69 -15.22
C ARG A 34 -0.55 -13.31 -15.88
N ILE A 35 0.41 -12.50 -15.47
CA ILE A 35 0.73 -11.23 -16.11
C ILE A 35 2.17 -11.33 -16.58
N LEU A 36 2.39 -11.13 -17.88
CA LEU A 36 3.71 -10.98 -18.45
C LEU A 36 4.05 -9.50 -18.45
N VAL A 37 5.21 -9.16 -17.88
CA VAL A 37 5.75 -7.81 -17.82
C VAL A 37 7.15 -7.83 -18.43
N GLU A 38 7.35 -7.02 -19.46
CA GLU A 38 8.64 -6.83 -20.10
C GLU A 38 9.03 -5.35 -20.02
N LEU A 39 10.20 -5.08 -19.45
CA LEU A 39 10.69 -3.73 -19.18
C LEU A 39 12.06 -3.55 -19.84
N PRO A 40 12.09 -2.94 -21.05
CA PRO A 40 13.35 -2.70 -21.77
C PRO A 40 14.27 -1.74 -20.99
N GLY A 41 15.57 -2.04 -20.97
CA GLY A 41 16.57 -1.15 -20.39
C GLY A 41 16.58 -1.07 -18.85
N LEU A 42 15.92 -1.99 -18.18
CA LEU A 42 15.85 -2.03 -16.72
C LEU A 42 17.20 -2.36 -16.08
N LYS A 43 17.70 -1.49 -15.20
CA LYS A 43 18.99 -1.68 -14.51
C LYS A 43 18.89 -2.61 -13.29
N ASP A 44 17.75 -2.61 -12.58
CA ASP A 44 17.53 -3.41 -11.36
C ASP A 44 16.19 -4.15 -11.40
N PRO A 45 16.16 -5.36 -11.97
CA PRO A 45 14.96 -6.20 -11.97
C PRO A 45 14.49 -6.63 -10.58
N ALA A 46 15.42 -6.78 -9.61
CA ALA A 46 15.09 -7.24 -8.27
C ALA A 46 14.30 -6.16 -7.51
N TYR A 47 14.69 -4.90 -7.64
CA TYR A 47 13.97 -3.77 -7.08
C TYR A 47 12.53 -3.69 -7.63
N ILE A 48 12.37 -3.73 -8.96
CA ILE A 48 11.04 -3.68 -9.58
C ILE A 48 10.17 -4.84 -9.13
N LYS A 49 10.72 -6.06 -9.09
CA LYS A 49 10.00 -7.23 -8.59
C LYS A 49 9.54 -7.04 -7.15
N SER A 50 10.38 -6.49 -6.29
CA SER A 50 10.03 -6.21 -4.90
C SER A 50 8.92 -5.16 -4.82
N LEU A 51 8.99 -4.08 -5.59
CA LEU A 51 7.99 -3.02 -5.62
C LEU A 51 6.64 -3.50 -6.15
N LEU A 52 6.63 -4.28 -7.24
CA LEU A 52 5.40 -4.86 -7.79
C LEU A 52 4.75 -5.86 -6.83
N GLY A 53 5.54 -6.53 -5.99
CA GLY A 53 5.07 -7.51 -5.02
C GLY A 53 4.60 -6.93 -3.67
N LYS A 54 4.84 -5.65 -3.40
CA LYS A 54 4.40 -5.02 -2.15
C LYS A 54 2.94 -4.59 -2.22
N THR A 55 2.28 -4.57 -1.07
CA THR A 55 1.00 -3.87 -0.87
C THR A 55 1.26 -2.57 -0.10
N ALA A 56 0.29 -1.67 -0.05
CA ALA A 56 0.35 -0.50 0.81
C ALA A 56 -1.06 -0.17 1.33
N LYS A 57 -1.67 -1.15 2.01
CA LYS A 57 -3.00 -0.97 2.59
C LYS A 57 -2.97 0.06 3.71
N LEU A 58 -3.21 1.31 3.36
CA LEU A 58 -3.24 2.43 4.28
C LEU A 58 -4.55 2.46 5.06
N THR A 59 -4.45 2.59 6.37
CA THR A 59 -5.59 2.90 7.24
C THR A 59 -5.19 3.90 8.31
N PHE A 60 -6.11 4.83 8.62
CA PHE A 60 -6.01 5.73 9.77
C PHE A 60 -6.91 5.20 10.88
N ARG A 61 -6.34 5.02 12.06
CA ARG A 61 -7.01 4.40 13.22
C ARG A 61 -6.57 5.11 14.49
N PHE A 62 -7.39 5.13 15.53
CA PHE A 62 -6.95 5.66 16.81
C PHE A 62 -6.09 4.67 17.59
N LEU A 63 -5.14 5.19 18.39
CA LEU A 63 -4.62 4.39 19.48
C LEU A 63 -5.68 4.22 20.56
N ALA A 64 -5.70 3.06 21.20
CA ALA A 64 -6.57 2.80 22.34
C ALA A 64 -6.31 3.82 23.46
N ILE A 65 -7.38 4.33 24.07
CA ILE A 65 -7.28 5.30 25.17
C ILE A 65 -6.75 4.62 26.44
N ASN A 66 -7.15 3.36 26.66
CA ASN A 66 -6.78 2.62 27.84
C ASN A 66 -5.88 1.43 27.46
N GLU A 67 -4.70 1.36 28.06
CA GLU A 67 -3.75 0.26 27.84
C GLU A 67 -4.31 -1.12 28.29
N LYS A 68 -5.29 -1.12 29.19
CA LYS A 68 -5.97 -2.35 29.64
C LYS A 68 -7.08 -2.82 28.71
N GLU A 69 -7.41 -2.04 27.67
CA GLU A 69 -8.45 -2.39 26.70
C GLU A 69 -8.01 -3.63 25.89
N GLN A 70 -8.82 -4.67 25.91
CA GLN A 70 -8.56 -5.93 25.21
C GLN A 70 -9.54 -6.17 24.07
N PHE A 71 -10.72 -5.53 24.13
CA PHE A 71 -11.76 -5.70 23.12
C PHE A 71 -11.74 -4.55 22.10
N GLY A 72 -11.97 -4.87 20.84
CA GLY A 72 -12.06 -3.86 19.79
C GLY A 72 -10.71 -3.24 19.37
N VAL A 73 -9.59 -3.83 19.81
CA VAL A 73 -8.23 -3.40 19.48
C VAL A 73 -7.45 -4.49 18.78
N ASP A 74 -6.48 -4.09 17.98
CA ASP A 74 -5.43 -4.92 17.41
C ASP A 74 -4.09 -4.51 18.03
N ILE A 75 -3.19 -5.47 18.26
CA ILE A 75 -1.81 -5.20 18.66
C ILE A 75 -0.96 -5.22 17.41
N LEU A 76 -0.48 -4.05 16.99
CA LEU A 76 0.33 -3.88 15.78
C LEU A 76 1.76 -3.49 16.16
N LYS A 77 2.73 -3.98 15.38
CA LYS A 77 4.14 -3.61 15.53
C LYS A 77 4.41 -2.23 14.91
N SER A 78 5.43 -1.57 15.42
CA SER A 78 5.99 -0.40 14.75
C SER A 78 6.79 -0.83 13.51
N ASN A 79 6.64 -0.10 12.43
CA ASN A 79 7.46 -0.26 11.23
C ASN A 79 8.93 0.14 11.47
N THR A 80 9.16 1.16 12.32
CA THR A 80 10.51 1.70 12.60
C THR A 80 11.24 0.98 13.74
N ASP A 81 10.51 0.34 14.65
CA ASP A 81 11.05 -0.39 15.79
C ASP A 81 10.20 -1.65 16.05
N PRO A 82 10.60 -2.82 15.51
CA PRO A 82 9.85 -4.06 15.67
C PRO A 82 9.66 -4.55 17.12
N SER A 83 10.44 -4.01 18.08
CA SER A 83 10.28 -4.31 19.50
C SER A 83 9.09 -3.57 20.13
N ARG A 84 8.68 -2.46 19.50
CA ARG A 84 7.59 -1.61 19.96
C ARG A 84 6.27 -2.05 19.36
N THR A 85 5.25 -2.18 20.19
CA THR A 85 3.87 -2.49 19.77
C THR A 85 2.92 -1.38 20.17
N TYR A 86 1.84 -1.24 19.40
CA TYR A 86 0.77 -0.28 19.64
C TYR A 86 -0.57 -1.01 19.75
N LYS A 87 -1.40 -0.62 20.70
CA LYS A 87 -2.81 -1.00 20.75
C LYS A 87 -3.61 -0.03 19.89
N VAL A 88 -4.13 -0.51 18.79
CA VAL A 88 -4.82 0.28 17.77
C VAL A 88 -6.27 -0.14 17.72
N GLU A 89 -7.22 0.80 17.75
CA GLU A 89 -8.64 0.48 17.62
C GLU A 89 -8.90 -0.22 16.28
N LYS A 90 -9.75 -1.27 16.25
CA LYS A 90 -10.15 -1.96 15.01
C LYS A 90 -10.90 -1.06 14.03
N LYS A 91 -11.53 0.00 14.56
CA LYS A 91 -12.32 0.95 13.77
C LYS A 91 -11.43 1.76 12.84
N ILE A 92 -11.61 1.55 11.53
CA ILE A 92 -10.95 2.35 10.50
C ILE A 92 -11.68 3.68 10.35
N ILE A 93 -10.93 4.77 10.48
CA ILE A 93 -11.41 6.15 10.32
C ILE A 93 -11.44 6.51 8.85
N ILE A 94 -10.30 6.38 8.19
CA ILE A 94 -10.07 6.62 6.76
C ILE A 94 -9.22 5.46 6.23
N SER A 95 -9.43 5.07 4.99
CA SER A 95 -8.61 4.08 4.28
C SER A 95 -7.99 4.66 3.02
N GLY A 96 -7.07 3.92 2.42
CA GLY A 96 -6.45 4.29 1.14
C GLY A 96 -7.46 4.55 0.00
N GLU A 97 -8.66 3.97 0.08
CA GLU A 97 -9.76 4.22 -0.87
C GLU A 97 -10.20 5.69 -0.95
N ASN A 98 -9.95 6.45 0.11
CA ASN A 98 -10.26 7.88 0.16
C ASN A 98 -9.11 8.76 -0.33
N LEU A 99 -7.97 8.19 -0.73
CA LEU A 99 -6.88 8.95 -1.32
C LEU A 99 -7.22 9.33 -2.77
N ILE A 100 -6.78 10.51 -3.17
CA ILE A 100 -6.78 10.96 -4.58
C ILE A 100 -5.38 11.35 -5.06
N ASP A 101 -4.41 11.49 -4.14
CA ASP A 101 -3.02 11.73 -4.47
C ASP A 101 -2.10 11.35 -3.31
N ALA A 102 -0.86 10.95 -3.63
CA ALA A 102 0.23 10.72 -2.69
C ALA A 102 1.57 11.05 -3.36
N GLN A 103 2.33 11.99 -2.80
CA GLN A 103 3.59 12.48 -3.37
C GLN A 103 4.71 12.42 -2.32
N PRO A 104 5.93 12.01 -2.71
CA PRO A 104 7.08 12.11 -1.84
C PRO A 104 7.41 13.59 -1.60
N GLY A 105 7.96 13.91 -0.46
CA GLY A 105 8.34 15.26 -0.09
C GLY A 105 9.29 15.30 1.08
N PHE A 106 9.57 16.51 1.55
CA PHE A 106 10.39 16.74 2.74
C PHE A 106 9.62 17.57 3.75
N ASP A 107 9.74 17.21 5.01
CA ASP A 107 9.27 18.02 6.12
C ASP A 107 10.10 19.30 6.20
N GLN A 108 9.43 20.45 6.29
CA GLN A 108 10.09 21.76 6.25
C GLN A 108 10.87 22.10 7.53
N ILE A 109 10.59 21.40 8.63
CA ILE A 109 11.19 21.69 9.93
C ILE A 109 12.48 20.89 10.13
N ASN A 110 12.42 19.57 9.89
CA ASN A 110 13.51 18.65 10.16
C ASN A 110 14.17 18.06 8.91
N ASN A 111 13.68 18.45 7.71
CA ASN A 111 14.15 17.98 6.40
C ASN A 111 14.12 16.44 6.24
N SER A 112 13.24 15.76 6.98
CA SER A 112 13.04 14.31 6.85
C SER A 112 12.16 14.00 5.65
N SER A 113 12.39 12.83 5.03
CA SER A 113 11.55 12.36 3.93
C SER A 113 10.16 11.97 4.44
N VAL A 114 9.14 12.37 3.72
CA VAL A 114 7.73 12.17 4.06
C VAL A 114 6.91 11.85 2.82
N VAL A 115 5.68 11.38 3.01
CA VAL A 115 4.70 11.25 1.92
C VAL A 115 3.53 12.19 2.21
N ASN A 116 3.34 13.18 1.34
CA ASN A 116 2.18 14.05 1.36
C ASN A 116 1.01 13.35 0.68
N PHE A 117 -0.16 13.38 1.29
CA PHE A 117 -1.36 12.78 0.72
C PHE A 117 -2.52 13.76 0.64
N LYS A 118 -3.44 13.47 -0.25
CA LYS A 118 -4.69 14.20 -0.41
C LYS A 118 -5.87 13.25 -0.42
N LEU A 119 -6.91 13.57 0.35
CA LEU A 119 -8.16 12.84 0.41
C LEU A 119 -9.20 13.39 -0.59
N ASP A 120 -10.12 12.54 -1.02
CA ASP A 120 -11.30 12.96 -1.76
C ASP A 120 -12.22 13.83 -0.89
N THR A 121 -13.26 14.38 -1.48
CA THR A 121 -14.20 15.28 -0.78
C THR A 121 -14.91 14.59 0.38
N PHE A 122 -15.25 13.33 0.26
CA PHE A 122 -15.91 12.55 1.31
C PHE A 122 -14.94 12.27 2.46
N GLY A 123 -13.75 11.77 2.13
CA GLY A 123 -12.68 11.50 3.10
C GLY A 123 -12.28 12.78 3.86
N ALA A 124 -12.10 13.90 3.17
CA ALA A 124 -11.75 15.18 3.77
C ALA A 124 -12.82 15.66 4.78
N LYS A 125 -14.10 15.61 4.40
CA LYS A 125 -15.21 15.95 5.31
C LYS A 125 -15.27 15.05 6.54
N LYS A 126 -15.16 13.73 6.32
CA LYS A 126 -15.16 12.71 7.38
C LYS A 126 -13.97 12.90 8.31
N PHE A 127 -12.78 13.09 7.74
CA PHE A 127 -11.53 13.27 8.48
C PHE A 127 -11.56 14.54 9.33
N GLY A 128 -12.01 15.68 8.74
CA GLY A 128 -12.19 16.94 9.45
C GLY A 128 -13.15 16.85 10.62
N PHE A 129 -14.30 16.19 10.43
CA PHE A 129 -15.28 15.99 11.50
C PHE A 129 -14.72 15.13 12.64
N ILE A 130 -14.03 14.03 12.30
CA ILE A 130 -13.49 13.09 13.29
C ILE A 130 -12.30 13.72 14.02
N THR A 131 -11.36 14.36 13.33
CA THR A 131 -10.20 15.01 13.95
C THR A 131 -10.61 16.15 14.87
N LYS A 132 -11.60 16.95 14.47
CA LYS A 132 -12.17 18.02 15.32
C LYS A 132 -12.69 17.49 16.67
N LYS A 133 -13.32 16.30 16.68
CA LYS A 133 -13.89 15.70 17.90
C LYS A 133 -12.84 14.94 18.76
N ASN A 134 -11.65 14.74 18.24
CA ASN A 134 -10.61 13.91 18.85
C ASN A 134 -9.26 14.62 18.95
N ILE A 135 -9.27 15.95 19.11
CA ILE A 135 -8.07 16.74 19.40
C ILE A 135 -7.45 16.21 20.69
N GLY A 136 -6.12 16.05 20.69
CA GLY A 136 -5.35 15.47 21.78
C GLY A 136 -5.20 13.95 21.74
N ARG A 137 -5.93 13.24 20.87
CA ARG A 137 -5.76 11.80 20.69
C ARG A 137 -4.66 11.48 19.67
N ASN A 138 -4.05 10.30 19.83
CA ASN A 138 -3.09 9.79 18.86
C ASN A 138 -3.82 9.10 17.69
N LEU A 139 -3.44 9.51 16.49
CA LEU A 139 -3.94 8.95 15.23
C LEU A 139 -2.85 8.05 14.62
N ALA A 140 -3.01 6.75 14.70
CA ALA A 140 -2.10 5.80 14.09
C ALA A 140 -2.29 5.77 12.57
N ILE A 141 -1.19 5.94 11.85
CA ILE A 141 -1.07 5.70 10.42
C ILE A 141 -0.55 4.27 10.27
N VAL A 142 -1.39 3.39 9.75
CA VAL A 142 -1.12 1.95 9.65
C VAL A 142 -1.02 1.57 8.17
N ILE A 143 0.07 0.93 7.80
CA ILE A 143 0.30 0.39 6.46
C ILE A 143 0.62 -1.10 6.62
N ASP A 144 -0.11 -1.96 5.92
CA ASP A 144 0.07 -3.43 5.93
C ASP A 144 0.13 -4.04 7.33
N ASN A 145 -0.72 -3.54 8.26
CA ASN A 145 -0.78 -3.94 9.67
C ASN A 145 0.45 -3.54 10.52
N GLU A 146 1.26 -2.61 10.05
CA GLU A 146 2.33 -2.01 10.85
C GLU A 146 2.05 -0.53 11.08
N VAL A 147 2.37 -0.05 12.28
CA VAL A 147 2.22 1.37 12.62
C VAL A 147 3.46 2.11 12.14
N VAL A 148 3.27 2.97 11.13
CA VAL A 148 4.33 3.84 10.60
C VAL A 148 4.58 5.02 11.53
N SER A 149 3.50 5.67 11.97
CA SER A 149 3.56 6.76 12.95
C SER A 149 2.22 6.90 13.68
N ALA A 150 2.23 7.57 14.82
CA ALA A 150 1.03 7.80 15.61
C ALA A 150 1.04 9.24 16.21
N PRO A 151 0.98 10.28 15.36
CA PRO A 151 0.99 11.67 15.83
C PRO A 151 -0.23 12.00 16.67
N VAL A 152 -0.08 13.00 17.54
CA VAL A 152 -1.21 13.61 18.26
C VAL A 152 -1.94 14.55 17.32
N ILE A 153 -3.26 14.47 17.28
CA ILE A 153 -4.10 15.43 16.57
C ILE A 153 -4.06 16.76 17.34
N ARG A 154 -3.42 17.77 16.75
CA ARG A 154 -3.33 19.13 17.33
C ARG A 154 -4.52 19.99 16.96
N ASP A 155 -4.96 19.87 15.71
CA ASP A 155 -6.05 20.65 15.12
C ASP A 155 -6.93 19.79 14.23
N ALA A 156 -8.12 20.33 13.89
CA ALA A 156 -9.02 19.70 12.92
C ALA A 156 -8.41 19.72 11.50
N ILE A 157 -8.28 18.57 10.86
CA ILE A 157 -7.72 18.45 9.51
C ILE A 157 -8.86 18.51 8.49
N THR A 158 -9.29 19.71 8.16
CA THR A 158 -10.50 19.95 7.30
C THR A 158 -10.19 20.03 5.82
N THR A 159 -8.92 20.25 5.45
CA THR A 159 -8.50 20.39 4.04
C THR A 159 -8.42 19.06 3.31
N GLY A 160 -8.37 17.94 4.04
CA GLY A 160 -8.12 16.62 3.48
C GLY A 160 -6.68 16.38 3.03
N ASN A 161 -5.77 17.33 3.25
CA ASN A 161 -4.35 17.16 3.02
C ASN A 161 -3.67 16.74 4.32
N GLY A 162 -2.68 15.88 4.21
CA GLY A 162 -1.89 15.44 5.36
C GLY A 162 -0.53 14.91 4.93
N GLN A 163 0.24 14.52 5.94
CA GLN A 163 1.59 14.04 5.75
C GLN A 163 1.79 12.75 6.55
N ILE A 164 2.36 11.75 5.89
CA ILE A 164 2.82 10.52 6.54
C ILE A 164 4.31 10.73 6.84
N SER A 165 4.62 10.89 8.10
CA SER A 165 6.00 10.94 8.61
C SER A 165 6.38 9.61 9.20
N GLY A 166 7.60 9.18 8.95
CA GLY A 166 8.23 7.97 9.47
C GLY A 166 9.71 8.12 9.18
N ASN A 167 10.60 7.35 9.73
CA ASN A 167 12.03 7.45 9.44
C ASN A 167 12.35 6.94 8.02
N PHE A 168 11.68 7.50 7.02
CA PHE A 168 11.85 7.10 5.63
C PHE A 168 13.15 7.62 5.05
N THR A 169 13.83 6.80 4.30
CA THR A 169 14.78 7.25 3.28
C THR A 169 14.01 7.90 2.12
N VAL A 170 14.70 8.65 1.28
CA VAL A 170 14.11 9.26 0.07
C VAL A 170 13.49 8.17 -0.83
N GLN A 171 14.18 7.03 -0.97
CA GLN A 171 13.70 5.91 -1.78
C GLN A 171 12.42 5.29 -1.19
N GLU A 172 12.38 5.07 0.11
CA GLU A 172 11.20 4.50 0.78
C GLU A 172 9.98 5.42 0.69
N ALA A 173 10.16 6.74 0.82
CA ALA A 173 9.09 7.71 0.66
C ALA A 173 8.56 7.72 -0.80
N ASN A 174 9.46 7.61 -1.79
CA ASN A 174 9.09 7.50 -3.18
C ASN A 174 8.33 6.20 -3.46
N ASP A 175 8.86 5.05 -3.02
CA ASP A 175 8.22 3.73 -3.17
C ASP A 175 6.83 3.73 -2.56
N LEU A 176 6.69 4.25 -1.33
CA LEU A 176 5.41 4.33 -0.63
C LEU A 176 4.42 5.19 -1.39
N SER A 177 4.85 6.33 -1.94
CA SER A 177 3.97 7.19 -2.73
C SER A 177 3.45 6.50 -3.99
N ILE A 178 4.30 5.74 -4.71
CA ILE A 178 3.93 4.93 -5.88
C ILE A 178 2.91 3.85 -5.48
N LEU A 179 3.19 3.14 -4.38
CA LEU A 179 2.31 2.09 -3.87
C LEU A 179 0.93 2.66 -3.49
N LEU A 180 0.89 3.77 -2.75
CA LEU A 180 -0.36 4.42 -2.35
C LEU A 180 -1.17 4.90 -3.56
N ARG A 181 -0.53 5.50 -4.57
CA ARG A 181 -1.22 5.91 -5.81
C ARG A 181 -1.78 4.71 -6.56
N SER A 182 -1.05 3.62 -6.64
CA SER A 182 -1.54 2.41 -7.31
C SER A 182 -2.74 1.76 -6.63
N GLU A 183 -2.86 1.87 -5.30
CA GLU A 183 -3.99 1.34 -4.52
C GLU A 183 -5.27 2.20 -4.65
N MET A 184 -5.17 3.48 -5.02
CA MET A 184 -6.33 4.36 -5.22
C MET A 184 -7.29 3.83 -6.30
N PHE A 185 -6.75 3.18 -7.32
CA PHE A 185 -7.54 2.62 -8.43
C PHE A 185 -8.25 1.33 -8.03
N VAL A 186 -7.73 0.61 -7.04
CA VAL A 186 -8.26 -0.68 -6.57
C VAL A 186 -9.38 -0.52 -5.55
N GLY A 187 -9.32 0.51 -4.74
CA GLY A 187 -10.28 0.77 -3.66
C GLY A 187 -11.73 0.89 -4.14
N ARG A 188 -11.91 1.22 -5.42
CA ARG A 188 -13.25 1.24 -6.05
C ARG A 188 -13.75 -0.14 -6.47
N SER A 189 -12.94 -1.20 -6.38
CA SER A 189 -13.22 -2.52 -6.96
C SER A 189 -12.84 -3.72 -6.08
N ASN A 190 -12.80 -3.60 -4.75
CA ASN A 190 -12.51 -4.68 -3.78
C ASN A 190 -11.01 -5.05 -3.57
N PRO A 191 -10.33 -4.39 -2.63
CA PRO A 191 -8.88 -4.52 -2.36
C PRO A 191 -8.45 -5.91 -1.85
N SER A 192 -9.38 -6.71 -1.31
CA SER A 192 -9.05 -8.05 -0.77
C SER A 192 -8.58 -9.04 -1.85
N ASN A 193 -8.95 -8.82 -3.11
CA ASN A 193 -8.57 -9.71 -4.20
C ASN A 193 -7.13 -9.50 -4.65
N PHE A 194 -6.62 -8.27 -4.63
CA PHE A 194 -5.24 -7.97 -5.04
C PHE A 194 -4.21 -8.46 -4.00
N ALA A 195 -4.44 -8.21 -2.72
CA ALA A 195 -3.58 -8.71 -1.66
C ALA A 195 -3.48 -10.24 -1.67
N ARG A 196 -4.60 -10.93 -1.96
CA ARG A 196 -4.63 -12.39 -2.12
C ARG A 196 -3.92 -12.86 -3.38
N PHE A 197 -4.03 -12.11 -4.50
CA PHE A 197 -3.31 -12.37 -5.73
C PHE A 197 -1.80 -12.24 -5.53
N LEU A 198 -1.34 -11.16 -4.88
CA LEU A 198 0.09 -10.95 -4.60
C LEU A 198 0.66 -11.98 -3.63
N ALA A 199 0.01 -12.23 -2.50
CA ALA A 199 0.48 -13.20 -1.50
C ALA A 199 0.68 -14.58 -2.11
N TRP A 200 -0.18 -14.95 -3.05
CA TRP A 200 -0.11 -16.22 -3.74
C TRP A 200 0.92 -16.25 -4.89
N SER A 201 1.07 -15.15 -5.64
CA SER A 201 2.10 -14.98 -6.66
C SER A 201 3.52 -15.09 -6.09
N ILE A 202 3.77 -14.51 -4.92
CA ILE A 202 5.06 -14.58 -4.23
C ILE A 202 5.34 -16.01 -3.73
N ALA A 203 4.30 -16.71 -3.25
CA ALA A 203 4.44 -18.11 -2.79
C ALA A 203 4.75 -19.10 -3.93
N SER A 204 4.29 -18.80 -5.16
CA SER A 204 4.52 -19.66 -6.34
C SER A 204 5.85 -19.42 -7.04
N SER A 205 6.61 -18.38 -6.67
CA SER A 205 7.89 -18.00 -7.30
C SER A 205 9.09 -18.85 -6.81
N LYS A 206 8.88 -20.03 -6.20
CA LYS A 206 9.96 -20.99 -5.97
C LYS A 206 10.28 -21.72 -7.27
N ALA A 207 11.52 -21.44 -7.77
CA ALA A 207 12.23 -22.15 -8.82
C ALA A 207 11.89 -21.82 -10.29
N GLY A 208 12.56 -20.82 -10.82
CA GLY A 208 12.91 -20.74 -12.24
C GLY A 208 14.39 -20.48 -12.38
N LYS A 209 15.18 -21.48 -12.74
CA LYS A 209 16.61 -21.34 -13.08
C LYS A 209 16.74 -20.44 -14.30
N PHE A 210 17.39 -19.30 -14.14
CA PHE A 210 17.79 -18.45 -15.25
C PHE A 210 18.97 -19.09 -15.98
N LYS A 211 18.83 -19.37 -17.27
CA LYS A 211 19.95 -19.64 -18.18
C LYS A 211 20.48 -18.33 -18.73
N ASN A 212 21.80 -18.18 -18.72
CA ASN A 212 22.55 -17.02 -19.20
C ASN A 212 22.16 -16.61 -20.61
N GLY A 213 21.83 -15.34 -20.78
CA GLY A 213 21.63 -14.67 -22.06
C GLY A 213 21.00 -13.31 -21.82
N LEU A 214 21.68 -12.26 -22.25
CA LEU A 214 21.22 -10.87 -22.27
C LEU A 214 19.91 -10.74 -23.04
N THR A 215 18.79 -10.97 -22.38
CA THR A 215 17.45 -10.64 -22.90
C THR A 215 16.47 -10.55 -21.74
N LEU A 216 15.89 -9.35 -21.58
CA LEU A 216 14.62 -9.08 -20.91
C LEU A 216 14.24 -10.01 -19.75
N SER A 217 14.31 -9.52 -18.55
CA SER A 217 13.69 -10.20 -17.41
C SER A 217 12.16 -10.19 -17.58
N ALA A 218 11.64 -11.29 -18.10
CA ALA A 218 10.21 -11.56 -18.05
C ALA A 218 9.82 -11.87 -16.60
N LEU A 219 9.04 -11.00 -15.98
CA LEU A 219 8.42 -11.26 -14.69
C LEU A 219 7.17 -12.13 -14.92
N THR A 220 7.29 -13.44 -14.85
CA THR A 220 6.14 -14.31 -14.90
C THR A 220 5.55 -14.45 -13.50
N VAL A 221 4.42 -13.83 -13.28
CA VAL A 221 3.63 -13.97 -12.05
C VAL A 221 2.66 -15.13 -12.25
N THR A 222 2.97 -16.30 -11.69
CA THR A 222 2.20 -17.53 -11.93
C THR A 222 1.30 -17.88 -10.76
N GLY A 223 0.08 -18.24 -11.08
CA GLY A 223 -0.78 -19.20 -10.48
C GLY A 223 -1.90 -18.66 -9.57
N PHE A 224 -3.17 -19.04 -9.73
CA PHE A 224 -4.30 -18.97 -8.80
C PHE A 224 -4.57 -20.32 -8.15
N PRO A 225 -4.82 -20.45 -6.85
CA PRO A 225 -5.23 -21.72 -6.28
C PRO A 225 -6.63 -22.10 -6.76
N SER A 226 -6.75 -23.32 -7.28
CA SER A 226 -8.00 -23.89 -7.81
C SER A 226 -8.99 -24.33 -6.72
N LYS A 227 -8.74 -24.05 -5.44
CA LYS A 227 -9.60 -24.46 -4.32
C LYS A 227 -10.10 -23.27 -3.54
N LEU A 228 -11.27 -22.81 -3.94
CA LEU A 228 -12.26 -22.10 -3.12
C LEU A 228 -13.56 -22.88 -3.21
N ASN A 229 -13.59 -24.06 -2.59
CA ASN A 229 -14.85 -24.72 -2.23
C ASN A 229 -14.96 -24.69 -0.71
N ALA A 230 -16.14 -24.32 -0.28
CA ALA A 230 -16.74 -24.49 1.03
C ALA A 230 -16.23 -23.54 2.14
N LEU A 231 -17.02 -22.49 2.35
CA LEU A 231 -17.67 -22.30 3.64
C LEU A 231 -18.97 -21.57 3.36
N SER A 232 -20.03 -22.39 3.36
CA SER A 232 -21.43 -22.00 3.55
C SER A 232 -21.62 -21.31 4.88
#